data_6e3d24941e3872ef9b0c6d73487fc4e2
#
_entry.id   6e3d24941e3872ef9b0c6d73487fc4e2
#
_cell.length_a   1.000
_cell.length_b   1.000
_cell.length_c   1.000
_cell.angle_alpha   90.00
_cell.angle_beta   90.00
_cell.angle_gamma   90.00
#
_symmetry.space_group_name_H-M   'P 1'
#
loop_
_entity.id
_entity.type
_entity.pdbx_description
1 polymer ?
#
loop_
_entity_poly.entity_id
_entity_poly.type
_entity_poly.pdbx_seq_one_letter_code
_entity_poly.pdbx_strand_id
1 'polypeptide(L)'
;MSKTVPSKARAVIIGGGVAGCSVAYHLAKLGWKDIVLLERKQLTSGTTWHAATLEEETGVATGFRRCGSITVALTDERKEEIYRLASMARAFGVEVEEISPSEVKDKYEHLNIDDVKGAVYLPLDGQGDPGNIAHAMAKGAKMNGAQIFEGIKVTEIHKKDGTVTGVSWKRDGVDDEGTIEADYVVNAGGMWGHEIGRMAGVTVPLHACEHFYIVTENIPNLQQLPVLRVPDECAYYKEDAGKMLLGAFEPNAKPWGMNGISDDFCFDQLPEDFDHFEPILEKAVERMPMLAEAGIHTFFNGPESFTPDDNYHIGEAPNLKNFFVCAGFNSIGIQSGGGAGWALAEWMDQGLPPFDLGDVDIRRMQPFQGNKTYLFERSKETLGLLYADHFPYRQMATARGVRRTPFHQHLKDQGAVFGEVAGWERANFMETPKLV
;
A
#
# COMPACT_ATOMS: atom_id res chain seq x y z
N MET A 1 30.19 17.49 -6.46
CA MET A 1 30.92 16.23 -6.36
C MET A 1 29.92 15.18 -5.88
N SER A 2 29.70 14.08 -6.63
CA SER A 2 28.86 12.98 -6.18
C SER A 2 29.48 12.38 -4.91
N LYS A 3 28.66 12.17 -3.87
CA LYS A 3 29.15 11.49 -2.65
C LYS A 3 29.58 10.08 -3.02
N THR A 4 30.73 9.63 -2.49
CA THR A 4 31.22 8.25 -2.64
C THR A 4 30.31 7.31 -1.84
N VAL A 5 29.82 6.25 -2.46
CA VAL A 5 29.06 5.19 -1.77
C VAL A 5 30.04 4.44 -0.83
N PRO A 6 29.70 4.27 0.46
CA PRO A 6 30.59 3.61 1.41
C PRO A 6 30.72 2.11 1.09
N SER A 7 31.86 1.50 1.47
CA SER A 7 32.08 0.06 1.34
C SER A 7 31.50 -0.77 2.49
N LYS A 8 31.05 -0.11 3.58
CA LYS A 8 30.45 -0.75 4.76
C LYS A 8 29.28 0.05 5.28
N ALA A 9 28.28 -0.65 5.78
CA ALA A 9 27.12 -0.08 6.46
C ALA A 9 26.64 -1.02 7.57
N ARG A 10 25.97 -0.50 8.58
CA ARG A 10 25.20 -1.33 9.51
C ARG A 10 23.92 -1.83 8.84
N ALA A 11 23.21 -0.94 8.13
CA ALA A 11 22.02 -1.29 7.39
C ALA A 11 22.01 -0.68 5.99
N VAL A 12 21.67 -1.48 4.98
CA VAL A 12 21.35 -1.02 3.63
C VAL A 12 19.86 -1.13 3.38
N ILE A 13 19.22 -0.02 3.03
CA ILE A 13 17.79 0.07 2.68
C ILE A 13 17.69 0.24 1.17
N ILE A 14 16.97 -0.64 0.50
CA ILE A 14 16.80 -0.68 -0.95
C ILE A 14 15.43 -0.09 -1.29
N GLY A 15 15.43 1.10 -1.91
CA GLY A 15 14.23 1.85 -2.30
C GLY A 15 14.04 3.14 -1.51
N GLY A 16 13.90 4.25 -2.23
CA GLY A 16 13.75 5.62 -1.70
C GLY A 16 12.29 6.11 -1.71
N GLY A 17 11.32 5.21 -1.73
CA GLY A 17 9.92 5.51 -1.49
C GLY A 17 9.65 5.79 -0.01
N VAL A 18 8.38 6.02 0.32
CA VAL A 18 7.96 6.33 1.70
C VAL A 18 8.40 5.30 2.72
N ALA A 19 8.21 4.01 2.41
CA ALA A 19 8.55 2.92 3.31
C ALA A 19 10.06 2.92 3.63
N GLY A 20 10.91 3.01 2.60
CA GLY A 20 12.36 3.05 2.81
C GLY A 20 12.84 4.31 3.52
N CYS A 21 12.27 5.48 3.18
CA CYS A 21 12.56 6.74 3.89
C CYS A 21 12.10 6.68 5.35
N SER A 22 10.97 6.06 5.64
CA SER A 22 10.45 5.87 7.00
C SER A 22 11.36 4.94 7.81
N VAL A 23 11.75 3.80 7.27
CA VAL A 23 12.70 2.88 7.95
C VAL A 23 14.02 3.59 8.24
N ALA A 24 14.59 4.30 7.25
CA ALA A 24 15.83 5.06 7.45
C ALA A 24 15.70 6.12 8.54
N TYR A 25 14.58 6.85 8.56
CA TYR A 25 14.30 7.87 9.54
C TYR A 25 14.20 7.30 10.95
N HIS A 26 13.40 6.25 11.14
CA HIS A 26 13.19 5.67 12.46
C HIS A 26 14.44 4.94 12.99
N LEU A 27 15.19 4.22 12.19
CA LEU A 27 16.48 3.64 12.60
C LEU A 27 17.46 4.73 13.03
N ALA A 28 17.53 5.84 12.27
CA ALA A 28 18.40 6.95 12.62
C ALA A 28 17.96 7.63 13.93
N LYS A 29 16.65 7.77 14.19
CA LYS A 29 16.09 8.27 15.47
C LYS A 29 16.39 7.35 16.64
N LEU A 30 16.41 6.04 16.46
CA LEU A 30 16.83 5.07 17.46
C LEU A 30 18.35 5.11 17.72
N GLY A 31 19.08 5.98 17.01
CA GLY A 31 20.51 6.19 17.22
C GLY A 31 21.42 5.27 16.41
N TRP A 32 20.87 4.49 15.47
CA TRP A 32 21.66 3.69 14.56
C TRP A 32 22.58 4.58 13.72
N LYS A 33 23.81 4.11 13.51
CA LYS A 33 24.80 4.77 12.66
C LYS A 33 25.06 3.91 11.43
N ASP A 34 25.69 4.50 10.41
CA ASP A 34 26.07 3.82 9.18
C ASP A 34 24.86 3.19 8.46
N ILE A 35 23.76 3.94 8.40
CA ILE A 35 22.56 3.62 7.62
C ILE A 35 22.77 4.16 6.20
N VAL A 36 22.60 3.31 5.19
CA VAL A 36 22.69 3.65 3.77
C VAL A 36 21.38 3.31 3.08
N LEU A 37 20.75 4.32 2.47
CA LEU A 37 19.59 4.10 1.59
C LEU A 37 20.04 4.28 0.14
N LEU A 38 19.70 3.28 -0.68
CA LEU A 38 20.01 3.24 -2.11
C LEU A 38 18.71 3.32 -2.92
N GLU A 39 18.58 4.37 -3.72
CA GLU A 39 17.46 4.56 -4.64
C GLU A 39 17.97 4.49 -6.08
N ARG A 40 17.31 3.67 -6.90
CA ARG A 40 17.74 3.41 -8.28
C ARG A 40 17.62 4.62 -9.22
N LYS A 41 16.67 5.51 -8.99
CA LYS A 41 16.43 6.73 -9.77
C LYS A 41 16.41 7.95 -8.84
N GLN A 42 15.25 8.41 -8.41
CA GLN A 42 15.04 9.56 -7.51
C GLN A 42 14.16 9.18 -6.32
N LEU A 43 14.35 9.87 -5.21
CA LEU A 43 13.44 9.72 -4.06
C LEU A 43 12.02 10.05 -4.48
N THR A 44 11.05 9.44 -3.80
CA THR A 44 9.61 9.76 -3.88
C THR A 44 8.88 9.32 -5.14
N SER A 45 9.42 8.42 -5.94
CA SER A 45 8.62 7.77 -6.99
C SER A 45 7.42 6.94 -6.48
N GLY A 46 7.03 7.10 -5.19
CA GLY A 46 5.89 6.48 -4.49
C GLY A 46 5.28 7.36 -3.37
N THR A 47 4.29 6.95 -2.63
CA THR A 47 3.25 7.66 -1.84
C THR A 47 3.36 7.61 -0.29
N THR A 48 2.92 8.65 0.55
CA THR A 48 3.15 8.71 2.03
C THR A 48 2.22 9.50 2.95
N TRP A 49 2.18 9.16 4.30
CA TRP A 49 1.54 9.95 5.42
C TRP A 49 2.28 9.93 6.76
N HIS A 50 2.41 11.08 7.45
CA HIS A 50 2.43 11.62 8.84
C HIS A 50 3.08 13.00 8.84
N ALA A 51 2.27 14.07 8.78
CA ALA A 51 2.74 15.35 8.26
C ALA A 51 3.16 16.40 9.29
N ALA A 52 2.39 16.68 10.34
CA ALA A 52 2.61 17.87 11.18
C ALA A 52 3.91 17.83 11.99
N THR A 53 4.21 16.72 12.66
CA THR A 53 5.44 16.58 13.47
C THR A 53 6.71 16.56 12.61
N LEU A 54 6.62 16.02 11.40
CA LEU A 54 7.75 15.98 10.45
C LEU A 54 8.12 17.38 9.96
N GLU A 55 7.15 18.28 9.75
CA GLU A 55 7.40 19.66 9.35
C GLU A 55 8.17 20.43 10.41
N GLU A 56 7.76 20.32 11.67
CA GLU A 56 8.44 20.96 12.80
C GLU A 56 9.87 20.45 12.95
N GLU A 57 10.07 19.13 12.85
CA GLU A 57 11.38 18.51 13.02
C GLU A 57 12.33 18.80 11.85
N THR A 58 11.82 18.71 10.64
CA THR A 58 12.67 18.74 9.44
C THR A 58 12.69 20.09 8.73
N GLY A 59 11.69 20.94 8.95
CA GLY A 59 11.49 22.19 8.21
C GLY A 59 11.14 21.96 6.74
N VAL A 60 10.59 20.79 6.38
CA VAL A 60 10.03 20.49 5.06
C VAL A 60 8.52 20.57 5.16
N ALA A 61 7.88 21.44 4.38
CA ALA A 61 6.44 21.52 4.30
C ALA A 61 5.89 20.24 3.66
N THR A 62 5.10 19.48 4.41
CA THR A 62 4.51 18.21 3.93
C THR A 62 3.20 18.43 3.18
N GLY A 63 2.70 19.67 3.17
CA GLY A 63 1.42 20.01 2.58
C GLY A 63 0.23 19.41 3.31
N PHE A 64 0.42 18.96 4.56
CA PHE A 64 -0.69 18.38 5.32
C PHE A 64 -1.73 19.44 5.67
N ARG A 65 -2.95 19.15 5.25
CA ARG A 65 -4.11 19.98 5.48
C ARG A 65 -5.19 19.16 6.17
N ARG A 66 -5.48 19.52 7.43
CA ARG A 66 -6.56 18.87 8.18
C ARG A 66 -7.91 19.30 7.63
N CYS A 67 -8.61 18.40 6.97
CA CYS A 67 -9.93 18.62 6.42
C CYS A 67 -10.97 17.58 6.88
N GLY A 68 -10.51 16.57 7.63
CA GLY A 68 -11.31 15.41 8.00
C GLY A 68 -11.44 14.40 6.86
N SER A 69 -11.99 13.22 7.19
CA SER A 69 -12.39 12.23 6.19
C SER A 69 -13.74 11.61 6.56
N ILE A 70 -14.52 11.27 5.54
CA ILE A 70 -15.84 10.63 5.66
C ILE A 70 -15.82 9.31 4.89
N THR A 71 -16.30 8.24 5.51
CA THR A 71 -16.59 6.98 4.81
C THR A 71 -18.10 6.73 4.94
N VAL A 72 -18.80 6.60 3.82
CA VAL A 72 -20.23 6.34 3.77
C VAL A 72 -20.52 4.87 3.51
N ALA A 73 -21.64 4.38 4.04
CA ALA A 73 -22.20 3.05 3.79
C ALA A 73 -23.50 3.17 3.02
N LEU A 74 -23.65 2.39 1.95
CA LEU A 74 -24.86 2.33 1.13
C LEU A 74 -25.70 1.08 1.44
N THR A 75 -25.12 0.11 2.13
CA THR A 75 -25.77 -1.12 2.58
C THR A 75 -25.75 -1.24 4.10
N ASP A 76 -26.62 -2.06 4.67
CA ASP A 76 -26.63 -2.31 6.12
C ASP A 76 -25.41 -3.11 6.56
N GLU A 77 -24.92 -4.03 5.71
CA GLU A 77 -23.70 -4.81 5.91
C GLU A 77 -22.48 -3.89 5.99
N ARG A 78 -22.32 -2.97 5.04
CA ARG A 78 -21.25 -1.97 5.05
C ARG A 78 -21.34 -1.06 6.27
N LYS A 79 -22.55 -0.66 6.66
CA LYS A 79 -22.74 0.16 7.87
C LYS A 79 -22.22 -0.59 9.12
N GLU A 80 -22.57 -1.87 9.25
CA GLU A 80 -22.06 -2.70 10.35
C GLU A 80 -20.53 -2.76 10.33
N GLU A 81 -19.93 -2.98 9.17
CA GLU A 81 -18.49 -3.04 9.01
C GLU A 81 -17.79 -1.75 9.45
N ILE A 82 -18.19 -0.59 8.90
CA ILE A 82 -17.52 0.68 9.23
C ILE A 82 -17.75 1.09 10.70
N TYR A 83 -18.88 0.73 11.31
CA TYR A 83 -19.15 1.02 12.72
C TYR A 83 -18.30 0.13 13.65
N ARG A 84 -18.04 -1.13 13.27
CA ARG A 84 -17.08 -2.00 13.96
C ARG A 84 -15.66 -1.45 13.86
N LEU A 85 -15.24 -1.01 12.67
CA LEU A 85 -13.94 -0.36 12.48
C LEU A 85 -13.82 0.92 13.30
N ALA A 86 -14.88 1.75 13.38
CA ALA A 86 -14.91 2.94 14.21
C ALA A 86 -14.77 2.60 15.70
N SER A 87 -15.45 1.55 16.18
CA SER A 87 -15.32 1.08 17.56
C SER A 87 -13.91 0.61 17.89
N MET A 88 -13.27 -0.10 16.96
CA MET A 88 -11.88 -0.53 17.09
C MET A 88 -10.93 0.68 17.10
N ALA A 89 -11.12 1.65 16.20
CA ALA A 89 -10.32 2.86 16.12
C ALA A 89 -10.36 3.66 17.45
N ARG A 90 -11.54 3.79 18.08
CA ARG A 90 -11.68 4.41 19.41
C ARG A 90 -10.87 3.68 20.49
N ALA A 91 -10.83 2.34 20.43
CA ALA A 91 -10.04 1.54 21.38
C ALA A 91 -8.53 1.83 21.28
N PHE A 92 -8.07 2.23 20.10
CA PHE A 92 -6.69 2.69 19.86
C PHE A 92 -6.50 4.21 20.03
N GLY A 93 -7.50 4.92 20.55
CA GLY A 93 -7.41 6.36 20.83
C GLY A 93 -7.61 7.26 19.60
N VAL A 94 -8.12 6.74 18.50
CA VAL A 94 -8.46 7.54 17.32
C VAL A 94 -9.82 8.21 17.53
N GLU A 95 -9.88 9.53 17.31
CA GLU A 95 -11.11 10.28 17.32
C GLU A 95 -11.92 9.96 16.07
N VAL A 96 -13.10 9.37 16.25
CA VAL A 96 -13.99 8.97 15.18
C VAL A 96 -15.44 9.08 15.61
N GLU A 97 -16.27 9.67 14.76
CA GLU A 97 -17.69 9.91 14.96
C GLU A 97 -18.52 9.04 14.01
N GLU A 98 -19.58 8.45 14.52
CA GLU A 98 -20.64 7.87 13.69
C GLU A 98 -21.63 8.99 13.40
N ILE A 99 -21.88 9.28 12.12
CA ILE A 99 -22.72 10.39 11.68
C ILE A 99 -23.88 9.90 10.79
N SER A 100 -24.98 10.64 10.88
CA SER A 100 -26.19 10.39 10.08
C SER A 100 -26.04 10.89 8.64
N PRO A 101 -26.90 10.44 7.70
CA PRO A 101 -26.93 10.97 6.33
C PRO A 101 -27.09 12.49 6.27
N SER A 102 -27.92 13.09 7.15
CA SER A 102 -28.07 14.54 7.21
C SER A 102 -26.78 15.26 7.60
N GLU A 103 -26.03 14.73 8.58
CA GLU A 103 -24.74 15.28 8.98
C GLU A 103 -23.66 15.09 7.89
N VAL A 104 -23.75 14.02 7.09
CA VAL A 104 -22.92 13.88 5.87
C VAL A 104 -23.24 15.02 4.90
N LYS A 105 -24.53 15.31 4.65
CA LYS A 105 -24.96 16.41 3.77
C LYS A 105 -24.48 17.77 4.25
N ASP A 106 -24.51 18.01 5.55
CA ASP A 106 -24.02 19.26 6.15
C ASP A 106 -22.50 19.44 5.95
N LYS A 107 -21.73 18.35 5.96
CA LYS A 107 -20.28 18.36 5.75
C LYS A 107 -19.89 18.30 4.27
N TYR A 108 -20.76 17.78 3.41
CA TYR A 108 -20.51 17.52 2.00
C TYR A 108 -21.76 17.84 1.15
N GLU A 109 -22.04 19.13 0.96
CA GLU A 109 -23.29 19.62 0.34
C GLU A 109 -23.55 19.11 -1.08
N HIS A 110 -22.50 18.77 -1.83
CA HIS A 110 -22.61 18.30 -3.22
C HIS A 110 -22.97 16.83 -3.35
N LEU A 111 -22.97 16.07 -2.22
CA LEU A 111 -23.21 14.63 -2.23
C LEU A 111 -24.71 14.31 -2.34
N ASN A 112 -25.08 13.40 -3.23
CA ASN A 112 -26.35 12.70 -3.17
C ASN A 112 -26.30 11.68 -2.02
N ILE A 113 -27.27 11.77 -1.09
CA ILE A 113 -27.31 10.95 0.12
C ILE A 113 -28.56 10.07 0.21
N ASP A 114 -29.35 9.97 -0.85
CA ASP A 114 -30.68 9.33 -0.83
C ASP A 114 -30.65 7.85 -0.40
N ASP A 115 -29.56 7.16 -0.72
CA ASP A 115 -29.30 5.74 -0.40
C ASP A 115 -28.32 5.53 0.76
N VAL A 116 -27.76 6.61 1.35
CA VAL A 116 -26.79 6.51 2.45
C VAL A 116 -27.45 5.97 3.71
N LYS A 117 -26.94 4.88 4.26
CA LYS A 117 -27.41 4.23 5.49
C LYS A 117 -26.76 4.75 6.76
N GLY A 118 -25.58 5.32 6.65
CA GLY A 118 -24.78 5.87 7.74
C GLY A 118 -23.37 6.18 7.28
N ALA A 119 -22.60 6.82 8.14
CA ALA A 119 -21.21 7.15 7.83
C ALA A 119 -20.34 7.22 9.10
N VAL A 120 -19.04 7.21 8.91
CA VAL A 120 -18.06 7.54 9.94
C VAL A 120 -17.25 8.74 9.49
N TYR A 121 -16.95 9.63 10.46
CA TYR A 121 -16.17 10.85 10.24
C TYR A 121 -14.95 10.86 11.17
N LEU A 122 -13.78 11.12 10.60
CA LEU A 122 -12.53 11.29 11.32
C LEU A 122 -12.12 12.78 11.26
N PRO A 123 -12.36 13.57 12.31
CA PRO A 123 -12.14 15.03 12.27
C PRO A 123 -10.67 15.44 12.19
N LEU A 124 -9.77 14.58 12.68
CA LEU A 124 -8.33 14.84 12.69
C LEU A 124 -7.60 14.38 11.43
N ASP A 125 -8.31 13.68 10.54
CA ASP A 125 -7.76 13.25 9.26
C ASP A 125 -7.58 14.41 8.29
N GLY A 126 -6.93 14.16 7.16
CA GLY A 126 -6.65 15.20 6.18
C GLY A 126 -5.97 14.67 4.92
N GLN A 127 -5.38 15.57 4.19
CA GLN A 127 -4.62 15.28 2.98
C GLN A 127 -3.23 15.92 3.05
N GLY A 128 -2.25 15.30 2.41
CA GLY A 128 -0.89 15.79 2.36
C GLY A 128 -0.26 15.55 1.00
N ASP A 129 0.91 16.13 0.78
CA ASP A 129 1.72 15.90 -0.42
C ASP A 129 2.60 14.66 -0.22
N PRO A 130 2.37 13.58 -0.98
CA PRO A 130 3.12 12.33 -0.83
C PRO A 130 4.64 12.50 -1.00
N GLY A 131 5.05 13.25 -2.01
CA GLY A 131 6.46 13.47 -2.31
C GLY A 131 7.17 14.21 -1.19
N ASN A 132 6.57 15.31 -0.73
CA ASN A 132 7.14 16.14 0.34
C ASN A 132 7.24 15.38 1.68
N ILE A 133 6.29 14.52 1.98
CA ILE A 133 6.35 13.70 3.19
C ILE A 133 7.52 12.71 3.15
N ALA A 134 7.72 12.00 2.03
CA ALA A 134 8.88 11.12 1.89
C ALA A 134 10.21 11.92 1.92
N HIS A 135 10.25 13.11 1.31
CA HIS A 135 11.40 14.00 1.41
C HIS A 135 11.65 14.49 2.84
N ALA A 136 10.60 14.77 3.61
CA ALA A 136 10.73 15.13 5.02
C ALA A 136 11.35 14.00 5.83
N MET A 137 10.89 12.76 5.67
CA MET A 137 11.49 11.58 6.30
C MET A 137 12.93 11.38 5.85
N ALA A 138 13.22 11.48 4.56
CA ALA A 138 14.59 11.38 4.04
C ALA A 138 15.50 12.47 4.61
N LYS A 139 15.01 13.70 4.77
CA LYS A 139 15.75 14.79 5.40
C LYS A 139 15.99 14.51 6.88
N GLY A 140 14.97 14.08 7.62
CA GLY A 140 15.09 13.68 9.03
C GLY A 140 16.10 12.53 9.22
N ALA A 141 16.09 11.53 8.35
CA ALA A 141 17.10 10.47 8.35
C ALA A 141 18.52 11.04 8.16
N LYS A 142 18.72 11.94 7.17
CA LYS A 142 20.02 12.61 6.91
C LYS A 142 20.46 13.48 8.11
N MET A 143 19.56 14.20 8.74
CA MET A 143 19.85 15.02 9.94
C MET A 143 20.37 14.15 11.10
N ASN A 144 19.92 12.90 11.20
CA ASN A 144 20.35 11.94 12.21
C ASN A 144 21.50 11.02 11.74
N GLY A 145 22.10 11.29 10.58
CA GLY A 145 23.35 10.68 10.11
C GLY A 145 23.21 9.57 9.06
N ALA A 146 22.00 9.27 8.59
CA ALA A 146 21.83 8.35 7.47
C ALA A 146 22.36 8.93 6.16
N GLN A 147 22.88 8.08 5.30
CA GLN A 147 23.36 8.45 3.97
C GLN A 147 22.39 7.95 2.92
N ILE A 148 21.96 8.84 2.02
CA ILE A 148 21.00 8.54 0.95
C ILE A 148 21.67 8.82 -0.38
N PHE A 149 21.61 7.84 -1.28
CA PHE A 149 22.18 7.88 -2.61
C PHE A 149 21.10 7.58 -3.64
N GLU A 150 20.93 8.50 -4.57
CA GLU A 150 20.03 8.37 -5.72
C GLU A 150 20.84 7.96 -6.97
N GLY A 151 20.17 7.36 -7.95
CA GLY A 151 20.83 6.81 -9.14
C GLY A 151 21.66 5.57 -8.84
N ILE A 152 21.40 4.84 -7.76
CA ILE A 152 22.12 3.64 -7.36
C ILE A 152 21.19 2.43 -7.36
N LYS A 153 21.35 1.54 -8.33
CA LYS A 153 20.62 0.28 -8.44
C LYS A 153 21.37 -0.84 -7.71
N VAL A 154 20.70 -1.53 -6.78
CA VAL A 154 21.22 -2.79 -6.23
C VAL A 154 21.10 -3.88 -7.30
N THR A 155 22.16 -4.61 -7.53
CA THR A 155 22.26 -5.65 -8.57
C THR A 155 22.37 -7.07 -8.02
N GLU A 156 22.83 -7.22 -6.76
CA GLU A 156 22.96 -8.50 -6.09
C GLU A 156 22.83 -8.34 -4.57
N ILE A 157 22.34 -9.37 -3.89
CA ILE A 157 22.28 -9.46 -2.43
C ILE A 157 23.20 -10.60 -1.99
N HIS A 158 24.23 -10.25 -1.23
CA HIS A 158 25.22 -11.17 -0.72
C HIS A 158 24.71 -11.89 0.53
N LYS A 159 25.00 -13.17 0.62
CA LYS A 159 24.60 -14.00 1.77
C LYS A 159 25.65 -15.08 2.05
N LYS A 160 25.78 -15.40 3.32
CA LYS A 160 26.65 -16.48 3.80
C LYS A 160 25.98 -17.18 4.97
N ASP A 161 25.96 -18.50 4.96
CA ASP A 161 25.43 -19.34 6.03
C ASP A 161 24.01 -18.95 6.50
N GLY A 162 23.12 -18.63 5.53
CA GLY A 162 21.73 -18.23 5.81
C GLY A 162 21.55 -16.82 6.37
N THR A 163 22.58 -15.98 6.34
CA THR A 163 22.56 -14.60 6.81
C THR A 163 22.95 -13.66 5.66
N VAL A 164 22.30 -12.52 5.54
CA VAL A 164 22.69 -11.47 4.59
C VAL A 164 24.04 -10.87 5.02
N THR A 165 24.90 -10.51 4.05
CA THR A 165 26.24 -9.96 4.32
C THR A 165 26.52 -8.68 3.55
N GLY A 166 25.60 -8.21 2.71
CA GLY A 166 25.77 -6.99 1.95
C GLY A 166 25.08 -7.01 0.60
N VAL A 167 25.43 -6.03 -0.24
CA VAL A 167 24.85 -5.86 -1.57
C VAL A 167 25.92 -5.44 -2.58
N SER A 168 25.73 -5.80 -3.87
CA SER A 168 26.40 -5.15 -5.00
C SER A 168 25.49 -4.06 -5.56
N TRP A 169 26.08 -3.01 -6.06
CA TRP A 169 25.36 -1.89 -6.66
C TRP A 169 26.03 -1.38 -7.93
N LYS A 170 25.24 -0.73 -8.78
CA LYS A 170 25.69 -0.01 -9.96
C LYS A 170 25.03 1.35 -10.04
N ARG A 171 25.82 2.37 -10.44
CA ARG A 171 25.29 3.72 -10.67
C ARG A 171 24.68 3.83 -12.05
N ASP A 172 23.51 4.45 -12.12
CA ASP A 172 22.77 4.67 -13.36
C ASP A 172 23.55 5.57 -14.32
N GLY A 173 23.62 5.18 -15.59
CA GLY A 173 24.19 5.96 -16.68
C GLY A 173 25.71 6.11 -16.71
N VAL A 174 26.45 5.49 -15.78
CA VAL A 174 27.92 5.55 -15.72
C VAL A 174 28.52 4.21 -15.33
N ASP A 175 29.81 4.01 -15.67
CA ASP A 175 30.55 2.80 -15.30
C ASP A 175 31.16 2.96 -13.87
N ASP A 176 30.27 2.96 -12.88
CA ASP A 176 30.60 3.09 -11.47
C ASP A 176 29.78 2.05 -10.69
N GLU A 177 30.47 1.05 -10.15
CA GLU A 177 29.87 -0.05 -9.41
C GLU A 177 30.70 -0.42 -8.19
N GLY A 178 30.09 -1.14 -7.25
CA GLY A 178 30.79 -1.54 -6.05
C GLY A 178 29.96 -2.45 -5.15
N THR A 179 30.49 -2.67 -3.96
CA THR A 179 29.86 -3.48 -2.94
C THR A 179 29.76 -2.74 -1.61
N ILE A 180 28.75 -3.07 -0.83
CA ILE A 180 28.62 -2.63 0.57
C ILE A 180 28.51 -3.87 1.43
N GLU A 181 29.46 -4.09 2.35
CA GLU A 181 29.29 -5.03 3.44
C GLU A 181 28.23 -4.48 4.40
N ALA A 182 27.24 -5.27 4.78
CA ALA A 182 26.16 -4.82 5.67
C ALA A 182 25.69 -5.93 6.61
N ASP A 183 25.39 -5.54 7.85
CA ASP A 183 24.82 -6.46 8.85
C ASP A 183 23.32 -6.71 8.58
N TYR A 184 22.63 -5.73 8.01
CA TYR A 184 21.19 -5.76 7.71
C TYR A 184 20.92 -5.24 6.31
N VAL A 185 19.94 -5.85 5.62
CA VAL A 185 19.40 -5.35 4.36
C VAL A 185 17.89 -5.28 4.44
N VAL A 186 17.32 -4.17 4.03
CA VAL A 186 15.85 -3.95 3.99
C VAL A 186 15.40 -3.82 2.54
N ASN A 187 14.48 -4.66 2.11
CA ASN A 187 13.78 -4.56 0.84
C ASN A 187 12.55 -3.66 0.99
N ALA A 188 12.67 -2.42 0.56
CA ALA A 188 11.61 -1.42 0.47
C ALA A 188 11.35 -1.00 -0.99
N GLY A 189 11.53 -1.95 -1.92
CA GLY A 189 11.55 -1.72 -3.35
C GLY A 189 10.19 -1.52 -4.03
N GLY A 190 9.09 -1.31 -3.28
CA GLY A 190 7.76 -1.08 -3.84
C GLY A 190 7.38 -2.19 -4.82
N MET A 191 6.97 -1.86 -6.05
CA MET A 191 6.60 -2.85 -7.07
C MET A 191 7.76 -3.72 -7.57
N TRP A 192 9.02 -3.34 -7.32
CA TRP A 192 10.20 -4.19 -7.56
C TRP A 192 10.58 -5.09 -6.37
N GLY A 193 9.83 -5.02 -5.27
CA GLY A 193 10.10 -5.80 -4.05
C GLY A 193 10.14 -7.31 -4.29
N HIS A 194 9.35 -7.82 -5.24
CA HIS A 194 9.37 -9.23 -5.65
C HIS A 194 10.73 -9.62 -6.28
N GLU A 195 11.25 -8.81 -7.21
CA GLU A 195 12.53 -9.07 -7.87
C GLU A 195 13.71 -8.98 -6.89
N ILE A 196 13.69 -7.97 -6.01
CA ILE A 196 14.71 -7.82 -4.96
C ILE A 196 14.67 -9.03 -4.01
N GLY A 197 13.48 -9.50 -3.63
CA GLY A 197 13.32 -10.74 -2.88
C GLY A 197 13.96 -11.95 -3.60
N ARG A 198 13.71 -12.08 -4.90
CA ARG A 198 14.31 -13.16 -5.71
C ARG A 198 15.84 -13.11 -5.74
N MET A 199 16.47 -11.93 -5.79
CA MET A 199 17.93 -11.79 -5.68
C MET A 199 18.44 -12.37 -4.36
N ALA A 200 17.69 -12.18 -3.27
CA ALA A 200 18.00 -12.72 -1.96
C ALA A 200 17.64 -14.22 -1.80
N GLY A 201 16.85 -14.79 -2.71
CA GLY A 201 16.25 -16.12 -2.55
C GLY A 201 15.10 -16.12 -1.54
N VAL A 202 14.44 -14.99 -1.36
CA VAL A 202 13.29 -14.76 -0.47
C VAL A 202 12.05 -14.57 -1.32
N THR A 203 10.96 -15.25 -0.96
CA THR A 203 9.66 -15.02 -1.58
C THR A 203 8.99 -13.78 -0.98
N VAL A 204 8.84 -12.73 -1.79
CA VAL A 204 8.07 -11.53 -1.47
C VAL A 204 6.92 -11.45 -2.47
N PRO A 205 5.75 -12.02 -2.13
CA PRO A 205 4.64 -12.11 -3.08
C PRO A 205 3.95 -10.75 -3.22
N LEU A 206 4.19 -10.11 -4.31
CA LEU A 206 3.49 -8.90 -4.75
C LEU A 206 3.56 -8.78 -6.27
N HIS A 207 2.62 -8.07 -6.86
CA HIS A 207 2.62 -7.80 -8.28
C HIS A 207 2.05 -6.40 -8.55
N ALA A 208 2.48 -5.79 -9.66
CA ALA A 208 1.96 -4.49 -10.06
C ALA A 208 0.63 -4.63 -10.79
N CYS A 209 -0.33 -3.75 -10.47
CA CYS A 209 -1.55 -3.53 -11.23
C CYS A 209 -1.64 -2.07 -11.66
N GLU A 210 -2.32 -1.82 -12.76
CA GLU A 210 -2.76 -0.48 -13.16
C GLU A 210 -3.69 0.07 -12.07
N HIS A 211 -3.56 1.35 -11.76
CA HIS A 211 -4.39 2.02 -10.77
C HIS A 211 -4.75 3.43 -11.25
N PHE A 212 -6.03 3.77 -11.15
CA PHE A 212 -6.58 4.91 -11.85
C PHE A 212 -7.12 5.99 -10.93
N TYR A 213 -6.91 7.24 -11.32
CA TYR A 213 -7.69 8.37 -10.85
C TYR A 213 -7.79 9.46 -11.94
N ILE A 214 -8.82 10.28 -11.84
CA ILE A 214 -8.93 11.50 -12.63
C ILE A 214 -8.85 12.73 -11.73
N VAL A 215 -8.42 13.84 -12.32
CA VAL A 215 -8.52 15.19 -11.72
C VAL A 215 -9.37 16.02 -12.66
N THR A 216 -10.41 16.66 -12.13
CA THR A 216 -11.27 17.54 -12.94
C THR A 216 -10.58 18.84 -13.31
N GLU A 217 -11.12 19.55 -14.29
CA GLU A 217 -10.89 21.00 -14.41
C GLU A 217 -11.41 21.71 -13.15
N ASN A 218 -11.09 23.01 -13.04
CA ASN A 218 -11.51 23.80 -11.89
C ASN A 218 -13.04 23.90 -11.80
N ILE A 219 -13.61 23.53 -10.66
CA ILE A 219 -15.05 23.60 -10.39
C ILE A 219 -15.33 24.94 -9.69
N PRO A 220 -16.16 25.81 -10.29
CA PRO A 220 -16.45 27.11 -9.71
C PRO A 220 -17.02 27.03 -8.30
N ASN A 221 -16.47 27.82 -7.37
CA ASN A 221 -16.90 27.91 -5.97
C ASN A 221 -16.75 26.63 -5.13
N LEU A 222 -16.04 25.63 -5.61
CA LEU A 222 -15.76 24.43 -4.81
C LEU A 222 -14.96 24.83 -3.56
N GLN A 223 -15.56 24.61 -2.41
CA GLN A 223 -14.92 24.85 -1.12
C GLN A 223 -14.08 23.65 -0.69
N GLN A 224 -13.24 23.83 0.32
CA GLN A 224 -12.52 22.74 0.94
C GLN A 224 -13.51 21.72 1.51
N LEU A 225 -13.34 20.44 1.14
CA LEU A 225 -14.16 19.32 1.55
C LEU A 225 -13.33 18.29 2.32
N PRO A 226 -13.95 17.51 3.22
CA PRO A 226 -13.34 16.30 3.75
C PRO A 226 -12.98 15.32 2.62
N VAL A 227 -11.96 14.47 2.83
CA VAL A 227 -11.74 13.33 1.95
C VAL A 227 -12.96 12.40 2.07
N LEU A 228 -13.55 12.01 0.95
CA LEU A 228 -14.72 11.13 0.93
C LEU A 228 -14.36 9.75 0.39
N ARG A 229 -14.84 8.70 1.04
CA ARG A 229 -14.79 7.32 0.56
C ARG A 229 -16.19 6.77 0.42
N VAL A 230 -16.48 6.19 -0.74
CA VAL A 230 -17.71 5.46 -1.05
C VAL A 230 -17.35 4.03 -1.46
N PRO A 231 -17.01 3.16 -0.50
CA PRO A 231 -16.47 1.83 -0.81
C PRO A 231 -17.42 0.98 -1.65
N ASP A 232 -18.73 1.08 -1.43
CA ASP A 232 -19.75 0.32 -2.18
C ASP A 232 -19.81 0.73 -3.68
N GLU A 233 -19.24 1.87 -4.04
CA GLU A 233 -19.05 2.36 -5.41
C GLU A 233 -17.61 2.25 -5.90
N CYS A 234 -16.74 1.66 -5.09
CA CYS A 234 -15.30 1.53 -5.35
C CYS A 234 -14.58 2.87 -5.56
N ALA A 235 -15.12 3.99 -5.03
CA ALA A 235 -14.66 5.34 -5.32
C ALA A 235 -14.21 6.12 -4.08
N TYR A 236 -13.21 6.99 -4.27
CA TYR A 236 -12.84 8.02 -3.30
C TYR A 236 -12.69 9.38 -3.98
N TYR A 237 -12.93 10.43 -3.20
CA TYR A 237 -12.95 11.80 -3.68
C TYR A 237 -12.10 12.68 -2.79
N LYS A 238 -11.34 13.57 -3.41
CA LYS A 238 -10.47 14.53 -2.72
C LYS A 238 -10.55 15.88 -3.41
N GLU A 239 -10.97 16.90 -2.68
CA GLU A 239 -10.85 18.28 -3.15
C GLU A 239 -9.39 18.73 -3.06
N ASP A 240 -8.88 19.37 -4.11
CA ASP A 240 -7.55 19.95 -4.14
C ASP A 240 -7.49 21.18 -5.04
N ALA A 241 -7.32 22.34 -4.42
CA ALA A 241 -7.20 23.65 -5.11
C ALA A 241 -8.37 23.94 -6.09
N GLY A 242 -9.60 23.67 -5.69
CA GLY A 242 -10.81 23.91 -6.50
C GLY A 242 -11.07 22.86 -7.58
N LYS A 243 -10.33 21.77 -7.58
CA LYS A 243 -10.54 20.60 -8.45
C LYS A 243 -10.97 19.40 -7.62
N MET A 244 -11.62 18.43 -8.26
CA MET A 244 -11.95 17.17 -7.64
C MET A 244 -11.06 16.06 -8.20
N LEU A 245 -10.36 15.35 -7.33
CA LEU A 245 -9.73 14.08 -7.65
C LEU A 245 -10.73 12.96 -7.35
N LEU A 246 -10.99 12.10 -8.32
CA LEU A 246 -11.78 10.88 -8.22
C LEU A 246 -10.87 9.69 -8.50
N GLY A 247 -10.67 8.82 -7.53
CA GLY A 247 -9.92 7.59 -7.70
C GLY A 247 -10.78 6.35 -7.47
N ALA A 248 -10.28 5.21 -7.92
CA ALA A 248 -11.02 3.95 -7.95
C ALA A 248 -10.25 2.80 -7.30
N PHE A 249 -10.99 1.89 -6.65
CA PHE A 249 -10.51 0.58 -6.21
C PHE A 249 -11.40 -0.50 -6.83
N GLU A 250 -11.27 -0.66 -8.14
CA GLU A 250 -12.11 -1.53 -8.95
C GLU A 250 -11.94 -3.02 -8.58
N PRO A 251 -13.02 -3.80 -8.58
CA PRO A 251 -12.99 -5.20 -8.14
C PRO A 251 -12.32 -6.17 -9.12
N ASN A 252 -11.98 -5.71 -10.32
CA ASN A 252 -11.32 -6.49 -11.35
C ASN A 252 -10.17 -5.70 -11.97
N ALA A 253 -9.04 -5.69 -11.29
CA ALA A 253 -7.86 -4.94 -11.68
C ALA A 253 -7.12 -5.52 -12.89
N LYS A 254 -6.25 -4.71 -13.50
CA LYS A 254 -5.37 -5.08 -14.61
C LYS A 254 -3.94 -5.31 -14.12
N PRO A 255 -3.47 -6.58 -13.98
CA PRO A 255 -2.08 -6.86 -13.69
C PRO A 255 -1.16 -6.34 -14.78
N TRP A 256 -0.11 -5.64 -14.40
CA TRP A 256 0.85 -5.01 -15.29
C TRP A 256 2.28 -5.47 -15.03
N GLY A 257 3.13 -5.41 -16.05
CA GLY A 257 4.55 -5.74 -15.89
C GLY A 257 4.85 -7.22 -15.64
N MET A 258 3.99 -8.14 -16.12
CA MET A 258 4.16 -9.58 -15.90
C MET A 258 5.48 -10.17 -16.42
N ASN A 259 6.17 -9.48 -17.35
CA ASN A 259 7.47 -9.89 -17.88
C ASN A 259 8.64 -9.11 -17.31
N GLY A 260 8.42 -8.40 -16.19
CA GLY A 260 9.33 -7.47 -15.55
C GLY A 260 8.98 -6.02 -15.88
N ILE A 261 9.41 -5.12 -15.01
CA ILE A 261 9.24 -3.68 -15.15
C ILE A 261 10.54 -3.11 -15.72
N SER A 262 10.46 -2.27 -16.75
CA SER A 262 11.62 -1.64 -17.36
C SER A 262 12.47 -0.90 -16.31
N ASP A 263 13.77 -0.98 -16.43
CA ASP A 263 14.71 -0.23 -15.60
C ASP A 263 14.58 1.29 -15.75
N ASP A 264 14.08 1.73 -16.90
CA ASP A 264 13.88 3.16 -17.20
C ASP A 264 12.54 3.69 -16.69
N PHE A 265 11.64 2.81 -16.22
CA PHE A 265 10.36 3.25 -15.65
C PHE A 265 10.59 4.08 -14.38
N CYS A 266 10.29 5.37 -14.45
CA CYS A 266 10.53 6.34 -13.38
C CYS A 266 9.57 7.53 -13.53
N PHE A 267 8.68 7.75 -12.57
CA PHE A 267 7.62 8.77 -12.64
C PHE A 267 6.77 8.70 -13.92
N ASP A 268 6.70 7.53 -14.50
CA ASP A 268 6.02 7.27 -15.75
C ASP A 268 4.55 6.94 -15.50
N GLN A 269 3.74 7.18 -16.52
CA GLN A 269 2.33 6.82 -16.55
C GLN A 269 2.08 5.77 -17.62
N LEU A 270 1.06 4.95 -17.40
CA LEU A 270 0.54 4.04 -18.39
C LEU A 270 -0.49 4.75 -19.30
N PRO A 271 -0.82 4.21 -20.46
CA PRO A 271 -1.87 4.77 -21.29
C PRO A 271 -3.20 4.93 -20.55
N GLU A 272 -3.94 5.94 -20.90
CA GLU A 272 -5.30 6.16 -20.42
C GLU A 272 -6.21 4.99 -20.80
N ASP A 273 -7.12 4.60 -19.91
CA ASP A 273 -8.08 3.52 -20.13
C ASP A 273 -9.46 3.95 -19.62
N PHE A 274 -10.13 4.76 -20.42
CA PHE A 274 -11.46 5.28 -20.11
C PHE A 274 -12.50 4.16 -20.04
N ASP A 275 -12.45 3.18 -20.90
CA ASP A 275 -13.41 2.05 -20.91
C ASP A 275 -13.39 1.29 -19.58
N HIS A 276 -12.20 1.15 -18.98
CA HIS A 276 -12.05 0.50 -17.68
C HIS A 276 -12.54 1.37 -16.52
N PHE A 277 -12.37 2.68 -16.62
CA PHE A 277 -12.74 3.65 -15.58
C PHE A 277 -14.21 4.11 -15.66
N GLU A 278 -14.84 4.03 -16.85
CA GLU A 278 -16.20 4.53 -17.12
C GLU A 278 -17.25 4.06 -16.11
N PRO A 279 -17.33 2.78 -15.69
CA PRO A 279 -18.33 2.36 -14.70
C PRO A 279 -18.21 3.05 -13.33
N ILE A 280 -17.00 3.46 -12.95
CA ILE A 280 -16.76 4.22 -11.72
C ILE A 280 -17.18 5.68 -11.91
N LEU A 281 -16.85 6.26 -13.08
CA LEU A 281 -17.21 7.63 -13.41
C LEU A 281 -18.73 7.83 -13.49
N GLU A 282 -19.47 6.88 -14.07
CA GLU A 282 -20.94 6.91 -14.11
C GLU A 282 -21.54 6.99 -12.70
N LYS A 283 -21.11 6.10 -11.80
CA LYS A 283 -21.54 6.12 -10.39
C LYS A 283 -21.11 7.41 -9.67
N ALA A 284 -19.93 7.91 -9.99
CA ALA A 284 -19.46 9.16 -9.40
C ALA A 284 -20.30 10.36 -9.81
N VAL A 285 -20.78 10.41 -11.05
CA VAL A 285 -21.73 11.45 -11.53
C VAL A 285 -23.08 11.32 -10.85
N GLU A 286 -23.60 10.11 -10.64
CA GLU A 286 -24.81 9.89 -9.85
C GLU A 286 -24.66 10.33 -8.40
N ARG A 287 -23.50 10.06 -7.80
CA ARG A 287 -23.15 10.42 -6.42
C ARG A 287 -22.92 11.92 -6.25
N MET A 288 -22.26 12.56 -7.22
CA MET A 288 -21.94 13.99 -7.26
C MET A 288 -22.32 14.59 -8.62
N PRO A 289 -23.58 15.01 -8.82
CA PRO A 289 -24.06 15.48 -10.13
C PRO A 289 -23.25 16.62 -10.75
N MET A 290 -22.57 17.43 -9.94
CA MET A 290 -21.69 18.50 -10.44
C MET A 290 -20.54 17.98 -11.31
N LEU A 291 -20.17 16.71 -11.16
CA LEU A 291 -19.10 16.10 -11.97
C LEU A 291 -19.50 15.91 -13.44
N ALA A 292 -20.79 15.86 -13.75
CA ALA A 292 -21.29 15.76 -15.12
C ALA A 292 -20.91 16.98 -15.99
N GLU A 293 -20.73 18.14 -15.36
CA GLU A 293 -20.36 19.40 -16.05
C GLU A 293 -18.84 19.69 -15.96
N ALA A 294 -18.11 18.92 -15.14
CA ALA A 294 -16.70 19.12 -14.94
C ALA A 294 -15.87 18.43 -16.05
N GLY A 295 -15.03 19.18 -16.75
CA GLY A 295 -14.04 18.60 -17.68
C GLY A 295 -12.99 17.78 -16.91
N ILE A 296 -12.36 16.82 -17.59
CA ILE A 296 -11.22 16.08 -17.06
C ILE A 296 -9.93 16.81 -17.44
N HIS A 297 -9.19 17.25 -16.42
CA HIS A 297 -7.88 17.89 -16.58
C HIS A 297 -6.77 16.85 -16.73
N THR A 298 -6.83 15.79 -15.94
CA THR A 298 -5.80 14.74 -15.94
C THR A 298 -6.49 13.39 -15.77
N PHE A 299 -6.16 12.43 -16.63
CA PHE A 299 -6.39 11.02 -16.39
C PHE A 299 -5.05 10.39 -16.00
N PHE A 300 -4.97 9.82 -14.83
CA PHE A 300 -3.77 9.16 -14.35
C PHE A 300 -3.98 7.65 -14.32
N ASN A 301 -3.05 6.92 -14.93
CA ASN A 301 -2.92 5.48 -14.83
C ASN A 301 -1.50 5.15 -14.40
N GLY A 302 -1.31 4.71 -13.17
CA GLY A 302 0.00 4.39 -12.61
C GLY A 302 0.04 2.99 -12.03
N PRO A 303 1.15 2.25 -12.22
CA PRO A 303 1.27 0.92 -11.63
C PRO A 303 1.59 1.02 -10.14
N GLU A 304 0.85 0.27 -9.32
CA GLU A 304 1.09 0.10 -7.89
C GLU A 304 1.20 -1.37 -7.48
N SER A 305 1.81 -1.65 -6.33
CA SER A 305 2.08 -3.02 -5.88
C SER A 305 0.98 -3.56 -4.98
N PHE A 306 0.48 -4.75 -5.33
CA PHE A 306 -0.56 -5.46 -4.59
C PHE A 306 -0.09 -6.83 -4.15
N THR A 307 -0.45 -7.20 -2.92
CA THR A 307 -0.12 -8.49 -2.29
C THR A 307 -1.26 -9.48 -2.46
N PRO A 308 -1.04 -10.79 -2.27
CA PRO A 308 -2.09 -11.79 -2.48
C PRO A 308 -3.27 -11.75 -1.50
N ASP A 309 -3.13 -11.06 -0.38
CA ASP A 309 -4.11 -11.02 0.71
C ASP A 309 -4.50 -9.60 1.13
N ASP A 310 -4.15 -8.60 0.32
CA ASP A 310 -4.39 -7.18 0.56
C ASP A 310 -3.72 -6.60 1.82
N ASN A 311 -2.82 -7.34 2.46
CA ASN A 311 -2.01 -6.86 3.57
C ASN A 311 -0.56 -6.65 3.13
N TYR A 312 0.04 -5.52 3.48
CA TYR A 312 1.44 -5.26 3.15
C TYR A 312 2.40 -6.21 3.88
N HIS A 313 3.66 -6.24 3.45
CA HIS A 313 4.69 -7.11 4.02
C HIS A 313 5.68 -6.31 4.83
N ILE A 314 5.80 -6.63 6.13
CA ILE A 314 6.91 -6.16 6.97
C ILE A 314 7.52 -7.34 7.74
N GLY A 315 8.77 -7.16 8.16
CA GLY A 315 9.46 -8.10 9.05
C GLY A 315 10.62 -8.85 8.43
N GLU A 316 11.23 -9.70 9.23
CA GLU A 316 12.38 -10.50 8.83
C GLU A 316 11.97 -11.69 7.96
N ALA A 317 12.71 -11.92 6.88
CA ALA A 317 12.46 -13.04 5.98
C ALA A 317 12.66 -14.40 6.69
N PRO A 318 11.77 -15.40 6.48
CA PRO A 318 11.82 -16.65 7.22
C PRO A 318 13.06 -17.53 6.92
N ASN A 319 13.71 -17.30 5.80
CA ASN A 319 14.81 -18.15 5.29
C ASN A 319 16.12 -17.39 5.06
N LEU A 320 16.21 -16.11 5.45
CA LEU A 320 17.41 -15.31 5.34
C LEU A 320 17.50 -14.32 6.50
N LYS A 321 18.35 -14.63 7.47
CA LYS A 321 18.55 -13.81 8.66
C LYS A 321 19.06 -12.40 8.31
N ASN A 322 18.56 -11.40 9.03
CA ASN A 322 18.87 -9.98 8.86
C ASN A 322 18.45 -9.38 7.51
N PHE A 323 17.70 -10.11 6.70
CA PHE A 323 17.04 -9.57 5.52
C PHE A 323 15.58 -9.25 5.87
N PHE A 324 15.23 -7.97 5.84
CA PHE A 324 13.92 -7.47 6.20
C PHE A 324 13.14 -7.01 4.96
N VAL A 325 11.83 -7.01 5.06
CA VAL A 325 10.93 -6.55 3.99
C VAL A 325 10.03 -5.43 4.54
N CYS A 326 9.78 -4.42 3.71
CA CYS A 326 8.82 -3.34 3.95
C CYS A 326 8.22 -2.89 2.61
N ALA A 327 7.29 -3.67 2.07
CA ALA A 327 6.81 -3.52 0.69
C ALA A 327 5.37 -4.03 0.50
N GLY A 328 4.77 -3.76 -0.68
CA GLY A 328 3.45 -4.26 -1.04
C GLY A 328 2.31 -3.53 -0.36
N PHE A 329 2.32 -2.22 -0.35
CA PHE A 329 1.39 -1.39 0.45
C PHE A 329 -0.01 -1.24 -0.15
N ASN A 330 -0.36 -1.89 -1.25
CA ASN A 330 -1.74 -1.95 -1.77
C ASN A 330 -2.41 -0.57 -1.89
N SER A 331 -1.70 0.43 -2.43
CA SER A 331 -2.12 1.83 -2.53
C SER A 331 -2.33 2.59 -1.20
N ILE A 332 -2.14 1.95 -0.04
CA ILE A 332 -2.23 2.60 1.28
C ILE A 332 -0.86 2.95 1.89
N GLY A 333 0.19 3.00 1.07
CA GLY A 333 1.55 3.31 1.52
C GLY A 333 1.68 4.65 2.23
N ILE A 334 0.87 5.64 1.86
CA ILE A 334 0.79 6.95 2.51
C ILE A 334 0.29 6.81 3.94
N GLN A 335 -0.80 6.09 4.12
CA GLN A 335 -1.44 5.91 5.42
C GLN A 335 -0.59 5.04 6.36
N SER A 336 0.07 4.01 5.81
CA SER A 336 0.69 2.95 6.60
C SER A 336 2.21 3.04 6.68
N GLY A 337 2.87 3.69 5.71
CA GLY A 337 4.34 3.66 5.58
C GLY A 337 5.09 4.25 6.77
N GLY A 338 4.54 5.28 7.40
CA GLY A 338 5.10 5.86 8.62
C GLY A 338 5.16 4.87 9.77
N GLY A 339 4.00 4.29 10.12
CA GLY A 339 3.86 3.29 11.18
C GLY A 339 4.59 1.98 10.88
N ALA A 340 4.52 1.51 9.63
CA ALA A 340 5.23 0.30 9.21
C ALA A 340 6.76 0.45 9.33
N GLY A 341 7.30 1.59 8.89
CA GLY A 341 8.73 1.86 9.03
C GLY A 341 9.18 2.01 10.46
N TRP A 342 8.36 2.63 11.32
CA TRP A 342 8.62 2.67 12.76
C TRP A 342 8.60 1.27 13.38
N ALA A 343 7.56 0.48 13.16
CA ALA A 343 7.45 -0.86 13.71
C ALA A 343 8.60 -1.77 13.26
N LEU A 344 9.02 -1.64 11.98
CA LEU A 344 10.14 -2.40 11.46
C LEU A 344 11.48 -1.97 12.07
N ALA A 345 11.68 -0.66 12.27
CA ALA A 345 12.90 -0.14 12.92
C ALA A 345 13.01 -0.61 14.37
N GLU A 346 11.92 -0.58 15.13
CA GLU A 346 11.85 -1.15 16.48
C GLU A 346 12.15 -2.65 16.47
N TRP A 347 11.57 -3.39 15.52
CA TRP A 347 11.86 -4.81 15.38
C TRP A 347 13.34 -5.09 15.10
N MET A 348 13.94 -4.33 14.19
CA MET A 348 15.37 -4.46 13.88
C MET A 348 16.27 -4.14 15.07
N ASP A 349 15.88 -3.16 15.89
CA ASP A 349 16.64 -2.74 17.08
C ASP A 349 16.53 -3.73 18.23
N GLN A 350 15.33 -4.24 18.49
CA GLN A 350 15.02 -5.12 19.61
C GLN A 350 15.16 -6.62 19.29
N GLY A 351 15.23 -6.98 17.98
CA GLY A 351 15.29 -8.36 17.51
C GLY A 351 13.94 -9.10 17.53
N LEU A 352 12.84 -8.41 17.84
CA LEU A 352 11.47 -8.93 17.84
C LEU A 352 10.47 -7.81 17.53
N PRO A 353 9.28 -8.14 16.97
CA PRO A 353 8.27 -7.13 16.68
C PRO A 353 7.78 -6.45 17.96
N PRO A 354 7.50 -5.12 17.92
CA PRO A 354 7.10 -4.34 19.11
C PRO A 354 5.69 -4.70 19.63
N PHE A 355 4.87 -5.33 18.79
CA PHE A 355 3.51 -5.82 19.09
C PHE A 355 3.12 -6.89 18.07
N ASP A 356 1.89 -7.41 18.13
CA ASP A 356 1.41 -8.39 17.17
C ASP A 356 1.29 -7.79 15.76
N LEU A 357 2.10 -8.30 14.85
CA LEU A 357 2.14 -7.92 13.43
C LEU A 357 1.77 -9.10 12.52
N GLY A 358 1.10 -10.13 13.07
CA GLY A 358 0.83 -11.40 12.37
C GLY A 358 0.19 -11.21 10.99
N ASP A 359 -0.76 -10.29 10.87
CA ASP A 359 -1.49 -10.02 9.62
C ASP A 359 -0.63 -9.36 8.53
N VAL A 360 0.48 -8.70 8.89
CA VAL A 360 1.39 -8.03 7.95
C VAL A 360 2.80 -8.63 7.93
N ASP A 361 3.08 -9.61 8.80
CA ASP A 361 4.38 -10.28 8.86
C ASP A 361 4.63 -11.09 7.59
N ILE A 362 5.79 -10.85 6.91
CA ILE A 362 6.17 -11.58 5.70
C ILE A 362 6.20 -13.09 5.90
N ARG A 363 6.40 -13.59 7.14
CA ARG A 363 6.43 -15.02 7.49
C ARG A 363 5.10 -15.74 7.28
N ARG A 364 3.96 -15.00 7.15
CA ARG A 364 2.67 -15.57 6.77
C ARG A 364 2.63 -16.08 5.34
N MET A 365 3.55 -15.60 4.49
CA MET A 365 3.60 -15.94 3.08
C MET A 365 4.34 -17.27 2.82
N GLN A 366 3.87 -17.98 1.80
CA GLN A 366 4.40 -19.27 1.40
C GLN A 366 5.11 -19.18 0.04
N PRO A 367 6.13 -20.02 -0.24
CA PRO A 367 6.89 -19.96 -1.49
C PRO A 367 6.05 -20.05 -2.77
N PHE A 368 4.94 -20.81 -2.76
CA PHE A 368 4.07 -20.94 -3.95
C PHE A 368 3.39 -19.61 -4.33
N GLN A 369 3.18 -18.71 -3.37
CA GLN A 369 2.52 -17.42 -3.60
C GLN A 369 3.38 -16.46 -4.43
N GLY A 370 4.70 -16.73 -4.55
CA GLY A 370 5.57 -16.05 -5.51
C GLY A 370 5.45 -16.56 -6.96
N ASN A 371 4.56 -17.54 -7.23
CA ASN A 371 4.35 -18.03 -8.58
C ASN A 371 3.65 -17.00 -9.46
N LYS A 372 4.16 -16.79 -10.67
CA LYS A 372 3.69 -15.75 -11.59
C LYS A 372 2.21 -15.90 -11.98
N THR A 373 1.75 -17.12 -12.24
CA THR A 373 0.34 -17.39 -12.57
C THR A 373 -0.56 -17.13 -11.37
N TYR A 374 -0.14 -17.54 -10.18
CA TYR A 374 -0.86 -17.27 -8.94
C TYR A 374 -0.99 -15.76 -8.70
N LEU A 375 0.12 -15.01 -8.80
CA LEU A 375 0.12 -13.56 -8.63
C LEU A 375 -0.75 -12.85 -9.66
N PHE A 376 -0.70 -13.28 -10.93
CA PHE A 376 -1.54 -12.72 -11.98
C PHE A 376 -3.03 -12.89 -11.69
N GLU A 377 -3.47 -14.10 -11.33
CA GLU A 377 -4.88 -14.34 -11.02
C GLU A 377 -5.33 -13.64 -9.73
N ARG A 378 -4.50 -13.66 -8.70
CA ARG A 378 -4.83 -13.10 -7.41
C ARG A 378 -4.83 -11.56 -7.42
N SER A 379 -3.91 -10.92 -8.10
CA SER A 379 -3.84 -9.44 -8.14
C SER A 379 -5.00 -8.80 -8.89
N LYS A 380 -5.71 -9.53 -9.77
CA LYS A 380 -6.97 -9.05 -10.36
C LYS A 380 -8.04 -8.75 -9.31
N GLU A 381 -8.06 -9.51 -8.23
CA GLU A 381 -9.05 -9.38 -7.16
C GLU A 381 -8.56 -8.43 -6.05
N THR A 382 -7.27 -8.49 -5.72
CA THR A 382 -6.76 -7.88 -4.49
C THR A 382 -6.79 -6.36 -4.49
N LEU A 383 -6.65 -5.68 -5.63
CA LEU A 383 -6.78 -4.23 -5.69
C LEU A 383 -8.15 -3.75 -5.17
N GLY A 384 -9.22 -4.43 -5.57
CA GLY A 384 -10.57 -4.07 -5.13
C GLY A 384 -10.88 -4.45 -3.68
N LEU A 385 -10.05 -5.28 -3.04
CA LEU A 385 -10.32 -5.75 -1.67
C LEU A 385 -10.27 -4.63 -0.64
N LEU A 386 -9.48 -3.58 -0.85
CA LEU A 386 -9.44 -2.44 0.06
C LEU A 386 -10.82 -1.79 0.25
N TYR A 387 -11.68 -1.85 -0.77
CA TYR A 387 -13.05 -1.30 -0.74
C TYR A 387 -14.13 -2.39 -0.74
N ALA A 388 -13.77 -3.66 -0.77
CA ALA A 388 -14.74 -4.74 -0.65
C ALA A 388 -15.33 -4.78 0.77
N ASP A 389 -16.55 -5.30 0.89
CA ASP A 389 -17.14 -5.65 2.17
C ASP A 389 -16.53 -6.97 2.65
N HIS A 390 -15.89 -6.95 3.82
CA HIS A 390 -15.25 -8.12 4.44
C HIS A 390 -16.13 -8.78 5.52
N PHE A 391 -17.23 -8.15 5.87
CA PHE A 391 -18.13 -8.65 6.89
C PHE A 391 -19.08 -9.73 6.33
N PRO A 392 -19.34 -10.85 7.04
CA PRO A 392 -18.63 -11.32 8.25
C PRO A 392 -17.26 -11.96 7.98
N TYR A 393 -17.04 -12.61 6.84
CA TYR A 393 -15.79 -13.25 6.42
C TYR A 393 -15.75 -13.43 4.91
N ARG A 394 -15.18 -12.47 4.21
CA ARG A 394 -14.96 -12.57 2.77
C ARG A 394 -13.92 -13.66 2.47
N GLN A 395 -14.17 -14.45 1.44
CA GLN A 395 -13.24 -15.42 0.89
C GLN A 395 -12.71 -14.95 -0.46
N MET A 396 -11.45 -15.27 -0.76
CA MET A 396 -10.88 -15.03 -2.07
C MET A 396 -11.60 -15.86 -3.12
N ALA A 397 -11.93 -15.25 -4.27
CA ALA A 397 -12.57 -15.92 -5.40
C ALA A 397 -11.56 -16.47 -6.42
N THR A 398 -10.43 -15.77 -6.59
CA THR A 398 -9.39 -16.12 -7.56
C THR A 398 -8.34 -17.08 -6.99
N ALA A 399 -7.54 -17.69 -7.86
CA ALA A 399 -6.43 -18.58 -7.52
C ALA A 399 -6.80 -19.66 -6.48
N ARG A 400 -8.01 -20.21 -6.59
CA ARG A 400 -8.56 -21.27 -5.71
C ARG A 400 -7.97 -22.63 -6.05
N GLY A 401 -8.01 -23.53 -5.07
CA GLY A 401 -7.62 -24.93 -5.26
C GLY A 401 -6.12 -25.19 -5.41
N VAL A 402 -5.26 -24.25 -5.02
CA VAL A 402 -3.80 -24.35 -5.14
C VAL A 402 -3.25 -25.47 -4.25
N ARG A 403 -3.76 -25.58 -3.04
CA ARG A 403 -3.41 -26.63 -2.09
C ARG A 403 -4.68 -27.36 -1.65
N ARG A 404 -4.67 -28.67 -1.74
CA ARG A 404 -5.83 -29.53 -1.39
C ARG A 404 -5.39 -30.64 -0.47
N THR A 405 -6.21 -30.95 0.52
CA THR A 405 -6.02 -32.15 1.33
C THR A 405 -6.39 -33.40 0.51
N PRO A 406 -5.93 -34.61 0.89
CA PRO A 406 -6.36 -35.84 0.24
C PRO A 406 -7.89 -36.04 0.28
N PHE A 407 -8.59 -35.45 1.24
CA PHE A 407 -10.03 -35.55 1.39
C PHE A 407 -10.82 -34.52 0.61
N HIS A 408 -10.15 -33.55 -0.02
CA HIS A 408 -10.81 -32.42 -0.69
C HIS A 408 -11.90 -32.86 -1.65
N GLN A 409 -11.60 -33.78 -2.59
CA GLN A 409 -12.57 -34.22 -3.58
C GLN A 409 -13.76 -34.93 -2.94
N HIS A 410 -13.50 -35.80 -1.96
CA HIS A 410 -14.55 -36.51 -1.22
C HIS A 410 -15.51 -35.54 -0.50
N LEU A 411 -14.96 -34.53 0.16
CA LEU A 411 -15.77 -33.49 0.83
C LEU A 411 -16.55 -32.66 -0.18
N LYS A 412 -15.93 -32.31 -1.32
CA LYS A 412 -16.60 -31.58 -2.41
C LYS A 412 -17.79 -32.34 -2.96
N ASP A 413 -17.64 -33.65 -3.19
CA ASP A 413 -18.70 -34.51 -3.68
C ASP A 413 -19.87 -34.64 -2.69
N GLN A 414 -19.61 -34.37 -1.40
CA GLN A 414 -20.61 -34.34 -0.33
C GLN A 414 -21.21 -32.92 -0.12
N GLY A 415 -20.90 -31.96 -0.96
CA GLY A 415 -21.45 -30.61 -0.86
C GLY A 415 -20.71 -29.70 0.11
N ALA A 416 -19.44 -29.94 0.36
CA ALA A 416 -18.63 -29.02 1.17
C ALA A 416 -18.39 -27.69 0.45
N VAL A 417 -18.60 -26.60 1.18
CA VAL A 417 -18.20 -25.24 0.80
C VAL A 417 -16.84 -24.94 1.41
N PHE A 418 -15.89 -24.55 0.56
CA PHE A 418 -14.51 -24.37 0.97
C PHE A 418 -14.14 -22.91 1.17
N GLY A 419 -13.36 -22.65 2.21
CA GLY A 419 -12.58 -21.44 2.40
C GLY A 419 -11.08 -21.72 2.18
N GLU A 420 -10.32 -20.66 1.90
CA GLU A 420 -8.88 -20.73 1.67
C GLU A 420 -8.11 -20.08 2.81
N VAL A 421 -7.08 -20.77 3.31
CA VAL A 421 -6.11 -20.21 4.25
C VAL A 421 -4.71 -20.64 3.82
N ALA A 422 -3.83 -19.69 3.52
CA ALA A 422 -2.47 -19.92 3.03
C ALA A 422 -2.41 -20.93 1.85
N GLY A 423 -3.35 -20.79 0.92
CA GLY A 423 -3.53 -21.65 -0.24
C GLY A 423 -4.25 -22.98 0.02
N TRP A 424 -4.46 -23.36 1.29
CA TRP A 424 -5.15 -24.60 1.63
C TRP A 424 -6.66 -24.45 1.59
N GLU A 425 -7.31 -25.27 0.75
CA GLU A 425 -8.77 -25.40 0.74
C GLU A 425 -9.23 -26.18 1.98
N ARG A 426 -10.05 -25.56 2.80
CA ARG A 426 -10.66 -26.14 3.99
C ARG A 426 -12.17 -26.11 3.87
N ALA A 427 -12.86 -27.20 4.20
CA ALA A 427 -14.30 -27.20 4.29
C ALA A 427 -14.74 -26.34 5.47
N ASN A 428 -15.47 -25.26 5.20
CA ASN A 428 -16.05 -24.38 6.21
C ASN A 428 -17.37 -24.94 6.73
N PHE A 429 -18.22 -25.45 5.82
CA PHE A 429 -19.51 -26.08 6.14
C PHE A 429 -19.94 -27.00 5.00
N MET A 430 -20.98 -27.81 5.27
CA MET A 430 -21.67 -28.62 4.28
C MET A 430 -22.96 -27.92 3.87
N GLU A 431 -23.22 -27.80 2.57
CA GLU A 431 -24.54 -27.40 2.12
C GLU A 431 -25.56 -28.43 2.57
N THR A 432 -26.57 -27.99 3.29
CA THR A 432 -27.69 -28.87 3.60
C THR A 432 -28.40 -29.17 2.30
N PRO A 433 -28.61 -30.45 1.92
CA PRO A 433 -29.44 -30.78 0.76
C PRO A 433 -30.78 -30.05 0.91
N LYS A 434 -31.16 -29.25 -0.09
CA LYS A 434 -32.51 -28.71 -0.14
C LYS A 434 -33.46 -29.91 -0.07
N LEU A 435 -34.22 -30.00 1.02
CA LEU A 435 -35.35 -30.95 1.09
C LEU A 435 -36.27 -30.58 -0.07
N VAL A 436 -36.31 -31.45 -1.09
CA VAL A 436 -37.17 -31.35 -2.25
C VAL A 436 -38.61 -31.67 -1.80
#